data_0b0b71b9d064304ccdcbb4c2cf14c694
#
_entry.id   0b0b71b9d064304ccdcbb4c2cf14c694
#
_cell.length_a   1.000
_cell.length_b   1.000
_cell.length_c   1.000
_cell.angle_alpha   90.00
_cell.angle_beta   90.00
_cell.angle_gamma   90.00
#
_symmetry.space_group_name_H-M   'P 1'
#
loop_
_entity.id
_entity.type
_entity.pdbx_description
1 polymer ?
#
loop_
_entity_poly.entity_id
_entity_poly.type
_entity_poly.pdbx_seq_one_letter_code
_entity_poly.pdbx_strand_id
1 'polypeptide(L)'
;MGLEQPNNAAVEATSSTTSKLVFIRSRADYASFPCNDEAAVLADPTAAILVIGNEILSGKVADENARYLIGELRRLGVSLRRIEVIPDVVGEIAARVRALADTVDHLFTSGGVGPTHDDVTLEAVGEAFGMPIARNAELEGLLRNGYGPRLQERDLRMADIPVGARLEHGPGALGATWPVVVVRNVWVLPGVPSIFRRKFEAVRELFRAPPIHGRALYSRAGEGEIAGALDETVAQFAAAGVEVGSYPHLDAADYRVKITIDGRDPAAVDRALAFLAERLGDAVAKTE
;
A
#
# COMPACT_ATOMS: atom_id res chain seq x y z
N MET A 1 20.50 33.06 63.88
CA MET A 1 20.66 31.59 63.60
C MET A 1 20.15 31.32 62.24
N GLY A 2 21.06 31.30 61.29
CA GLY A 2 20.75 31.09 59.91
C GLY A 2 20.54 29.58 59.61
N LEU A 3 19.71 29.31 58.66
CA LEU A 3 19.71 28.02 57.94
C LEU A 3 19.69 28.33 56.44
N GLU A 4 20.80 28.03 55.83
CA GLU A 4 21.05 28.09 54.39
C GLU A 4 20.17 27.08 53.66
N GLN A 5 19.60 27.49 52.52
CA GLN A 5 19.00 26.60 51.55
C GLN A 5 20.04 26.18 50.50
N PRO A 6 20.07 24.93 50.04
CA PRO A 6 20.95 24.53 48.96
C PRO A 6 20.37 24.86 47.58
N ASN A 7 21.26 25.37 46.79
CA ASN A 7 21.17 25.73 45.38
C ASN A 7 20.78 24.49 44.51
N ASN A 8 19.68 24.56 43.77
CA ASN A 8 19.25 23.53 42.83
C ASN A 8 19.58 24.01 41.42
N ALA A 9 20.70 23.54 40.89
CA ALA A 9 21.10 23.76 39.52
C ALA A 9 20.17 22.95 38.58
N ALA A 10 19.39 23.67 37.78
CA ALA A 10 18.59 23.10 36.72
C ALA A 10 19.50 22.58 35.59
N VAL A 11 19.43 21.30 35.32
CA VAL A 11 20.01 20.69 34.13
C VAL A 11 19.03 20.91 32.99
N GLU A 12 19.38 21.75 32.03
CA GLU A 12 18.68 21.90 30.77
C GLU A 12 18.89 20.66 29.91
N ALA A 13 17.83 19.87 29.76
CA ALA A 13 17.76 18.79 28.77
C ALA A 13 17.26 19.38 27.45
N THR A 14 18.16 19.65 26.52
CA THR A 14 17.82 20.00 25.13
C THR A 14 17.31 18.78 24.39
N SER A 15 16.01 18.65 24.36
CA SER A 15 15.33 17.69 23.48
C SER A 15 15.10 18.32 22.11
N SER A 16 16.00 18.03 21.16
CA SER A 16 15.83 18.35 19.74
C SER A 16 14.93 17.29 19.08
N THR A 17 13.61 17.49 19.15
CA THR A 17 12.67 16.71 18.35
C THR A 17 12.49 17.39 17.01
N THR A 18 13.29 16.98 16.02
CA THR A 18 13.11 17.40 14.62
C THR A 18 11.93 16.65 14.04
N SER A 19 10.75 17.26 14.06
CA SER A 19 9.59 16.79 13.31
C SER A 19 9.89 16.91 11.82
N LYS A 20 10.21 15.80 11.15
CA LYS A 20 10.26 15.73 9.69
C LYS A 20 8.83 15.84 9.16
N LEU A 21 8.43 17.04 8.76
CA LEU A 21 7.29 17.26 7.88
C LEU A 21 7.60 16.60 6.53
N VAL A 22 6.99 15.45 6.26
CA VAL A 22 7.00 14.83 4.95
C VAL A 22 6.00 15.60 4.07
N PHE A 23 6.51 16.55 3.28
CA PHE A 23 5.74 17.17 2.21
C PHE A 23 5.55 16.15 1.11
N ILE A 24 4.30 15.77 0.81
CA ILE A 24 3.95 15.01 -0.39
C ILE A 24 4.16 15.96 -1.56
N ARG A 25 5.21 15.70 -2.36
CA ARG A 25 5.55 16.52 -3.54
C ARG A 25 4.52 16.28 -4.64
N SER A 26 4.06 17.36 -5.26
CA SER A 26 3.18 17.32 -6.43
C SER A 26 3.96 16.86 -7.68
N ARG A 27 3.26 16.43 -8.72
CA ARG A 27 3.86 16.00 -10.00
C ARG A 27 4.79 17.08 -10.63
N ALA A 28 4.61 18.35 -10.28
CA ALA A 28 5.44 19.47 -10.71
C ALA A 28 6.85 19.42 -10.09
N ASP A 29 7.01 18.80 -8.92
CA ASP A 29 8.30 18.72 -8.21
C ASP A 29 9.23 17.65 -8.81
N TYR A 30 8.71 16.74 -9.63
CA TYR A 30 9.51 15.70 -10.32
C TYR A 30 10.22 16.17 -11.59
N ALA A 31 9.83 17.32 -12.13
CA ALA A 31 10.37 17.81 -13.43
C ALA A 31 11.69 18.59 -13.32
N SER A 32 12.22 18.83 -12.14
CA SER A 32 13.37 19.74 -11.92
C SER A 32 14.55 19.15 -11.13
N PHE A 33 14.81 17.84 -11.25
CA PHE A 33 16.05 17.29 -10.69
C PHE A 33 17.19 17.40 -11.73
N PRO A 34 18.31 18.07 -11.40
CA PRO A 34 19.51 17.97 -12.20
C PRO A 34 20.04 16.53 -12.10
N CYS A 35 20.40 15.94 -13.24
CA CYS A 35 21.15 14.69 -13.32
C CYS A 35 22.52 14.90 -12.68
N ASN A 36 22.66 14.66 -11.41
CA ASN A 36 23.95 14.42 -10.75
C ASN A 36 23.99 12.99 -10.28
N ASP A 37 24.95 12.23 -10.78
CA ASP A 37 25.28 10.85 -10.50
C ASP A 37 25.73 10.66 -9.05
N GLU A 38 24.80 10.67 -8.12
CA GLU A 38 24.87 9.94 -6.86
C GLU A 38 23.46 9.40 -6.65
N ALA A 39 23.26 8.12 -7.01
CA ALA A 39 22.03 7.40 -6.76
C ALA A 39 21.84 7.28 -5.25
N ALA A 40 21.22 8.29 -4.65
CA ALA A 40 20.50 8.10 -3.41
C ALA A 40 19.50 6.97 -3.71
N VAL A 41 19.69 5.81 -3.12
CA VAL A 41 18.74 4.70 -3.16
C VAL A 41 17.46 5.25 -2.54
N LEU A 42 16.57 5.79 -3.39
CA LEU A 42 15.23 6.19 -2.95
C LEU A 42 14.60 4.91 -2.43
N ALA A 43 14.24 4.89 -1.15
CA ALA A 43 13.53 3.76 -0.57
C ALA A 43 12.31 3.43 -1.46
N ASP A 44 12.10 2.17 -1.73
CA ASP A 44 10.98 1.69 -2.53
C ASP A 44 9.65 2.23 -1.98
N PRO A 45 8.76 2.74 -2.83
CA PRO A 45 7.46 3.17 -2.36
C PRO A 45 6.70 2.00 -1.74
N THR A 46 6.12 2.27 -0.60
CA THR A 46 5.47 1.29 0.25
C THR A 46 3.96 1.49 0.30
N ALA A 47 3.21 0.41 0.47
CA ALA A 47 1.77 0.47 0.62
C ALA A 47 1.26 -0.44 1.74
N ALA A 48 0.08 -0.10 2.27
CA ALA A 48 -0.75 -0.97 3.07
C ALA A 48 -2.19 -0.98 2.55
N ILE A 49 -2.92 -2.06 2.83
CA ILE A 49 -4.33 -2.22 2.49
C ILE A 49 -5.11 -2.43 3.77
N LEU A 50 -6.16 -1.65 3.98
CA LEU A 50 -7.11 -1.78 5.07
C LEU A 50 -8.47 -2.16 4.50
N VAL A 51 -8.84 -3.42 4.63
CA VAL A 51 -10.15 -3.94 4.22
C VAL A 51 -11.12 -3.73 5.37
N ILE A 52 -12.22 -3.06 5.11
CA ILE A 52 -13.24 -2.68 6.09
C ILE A 52 -14.54 -3.36 5.68
N GLY A 53 -15.06 -4.25 6.53
CA GLY A 53 -16.30 -4.95 6.24
C GLY A 53 -16.54 -6.15 7.16
N ASN A 54 -17.64 -6.10 7.90
CA ASN A 54 -18.12 -7.22 8.74
C ASN A 54 -18.45 -8.48 7.91
N GLU A 55 -18.85 -8.31 6.65
CA GLU A 55 -19.15 -9.42 5.73
C GLU A 55 -17.90 -10.23 5.36
N ILE A 56 -16.74 -9.57 5.29
CA ILE A 56 -15.46 -10.23 5.03
C ILE A 56 -15.05 -11.02 6.29
N LEU A 57 -15.11 -10.40 7.47
CA LEU A 57 -14.76 -11.03 8.73
C LEU A 57 -15.66 -12.22 9.07
N SER A 58 -16.94 -12.15 8.69
CA SER A 58 -17.89 -13.24 8.90
C SER A 58 -17.81 -14.34 7.84
N GLY A 59 -16.99 -14.18 6.79
CA GLY A 59 -16.86 -15.14 5.70
C GLY A 59 -18.05 -15.17 4.75
N LYS A 60 -18.99 -14.24 4.84
CA LYS A 60 -20.12 -14.13 3.92
C LYS A 60 -19.70 -13.73 2.51
N VAL A 61 -18.65 -12.92 2.41
CA VAL A 61 -18.05 -12.45 1.16
C VAL A 61 -16.55 -12.69 1.21
N ALA A 62 -15.97 -13.18 0.11
CA ALA A 62 -14.52 -13.26 -0.04
C ALA A 62 -13.97 -11.92 -0.50
N ASP A 63 -12.83 -11.49 0.05
CA ASP A 63 -12.15 -10.28 -0.41
C ASP A 63 -11.46 -10.51 -1.76
N GLU A 64 -11.97 -9.84 -2.79
CA GLU A 64 -11.37 -9.79 -4.12
C GLU A 64 -10.50 -8.54 -4.33
N ASN A 65 -10.74 -7.48 -3.57
CA ASN A 65 -10.13 -6.18 -3.77
C ASN A 65 -8.67 -6.16 -3.36
N ALA A 66 -8.34 -6.68 -2.18
CA ALA A 66 -6.95 -6.79 -1.75
C ALA A 66 -6.16 -7.70 -2.69
N ARG A 67 -6.74 -8.86 -3.08
CA ARG A 67 -6.10 -9.77 -4.05
C ARG A 67 -5.77 -9.08 -5.38
N TYR A 68 -6.70 -8.30 -5.92
CA TYR A 68 -6.47 -7.52 -7.14
C TYR A 68 -5.36 -6.48 -6.93
N LEU A 69 -5.44 -5.70 -5.84
CA LEU A 69 -4.52 -4.61 -5.55
C LEU A 69 -3.08 -5.10 -5.31
N ILE A 70 -2.89 -6.25 -4.66
CA ILE A 70 -1.58 -6.91 -4.52
C ILE A 70 -0.89 -7.05 -5.87
N GLY A 71 -1.60 -7.59 -6.87
CA GLY A 71 -1.07 -7.79 -8.21
C GLY A 71 -0.73 -6.47 -8.92
N GLU A 72 -1.60 -5.48 -8.80
CA GLU A 72 -1.39 -4.17 -9.43
C GLU A 72 -0.24 -3.38 -8.79
N LEU A 73 -0.16 -3.34 -7.46
CA LEU A 73 0.93 -2.66 -6.76
C LEU A 73 2.30 -3.26 -7.13
N ARG A 74 2.39 -4.60 -7.19
CA ARG A 74 3.61 -5.26 -7.63
C ARG A 74 4.00 -4.86 -9.07
N ARG A 75 3.04 -4.82 -10.02
CA ARG A 75 3.29 -4.38 -11.40
C ARG A 75 3.71 -2.92 -11.50
N LEU A 76 3.22 -2.10 -10.58
CA LEU A 76 3.57 -0.68 -10.48
C LEU A 76 4.90 -0.44 -9.76
N GLY A 77 5.52 -1.47 -9.21
CA GLY A 77 6.76 -1.35 -8.46
C GLY A 77 6.59 -0.85 -7.03
N VAL A 78 5.40 -0.99 -6.44
CA VAL A 78 5.11 -0.60 -5.05
C VAL A 78 5.20 -1.82 -4.13
N SER A 79 5.96 -1.70 -3.05
CA SER A 79 6.13 -2.77 -2.06
C SER A 79 4.99 -2.78 -1.06
N LEU A 80 4.12 -3.79 -1.13
CA LEU A 80 3.05 -3.97 -0.17
C LEU A 80 3.61 -4.51 1.15
N ARG A 81 3.42 -3.77 2.24
CA ARG A 81 3.95 -4.09 3.57
C ARG A 81 2.92 -4.76 4.47
N ARG A 82 1.63 -4.46 4.30
CA ARG A 82 0.59 -4.94 5.21
C ARG A 82 -0.78 -5.00 4.58
N ILE A 83 -1.55 -6.00 4.98
CA ILE A 83 -2.98 -6.11 4.72
C ILE A 83 -3.65 -6.39 6.05
N GLU A 84 -4.68 -5.63 6.39
CA GLU A 84 -5.50 -5.85 7.57
C GLU A 84 -6.97 -5.87 7.19
N VAL A 85 -7.75 -6.71 7.87
CA VAL A 85 -9.20 -6.78 7.74
C VAL A 85 -9.79 -6.40 9.08
N ILE A 86 -10.68 -5.41 9.11
CA ILE A 86 -11.26 -4.86 10.33
C ILE A 86 -12.77 -4.66 10.18
N PRO A 87 -13.51 -4.58 11.31
CA PRO A 87 -14.95 -4.33 11.27
C PRO A 87 -15.29 -2.88 10.92
N ASP A 88 -16.57 -2.66 10.57
CA ASP A 88 -17.16 -1.34 10.31
C ASP A 88 -17.40 -0.56 11.61
N VAL A 89 -16.34 -0.24 12.34
CA VAL A 89 -16.36 0.49 13.61
C VAL A 89 -15.46 1.73 13.52
N VAL A 90 -16.06 2.91 13.62
CA VAL A 90 -15.38 4.21 13.42
C VAL A 90 -14.07 4.30 14.21
N GLY A 91 -14.09 4.01 15.52
CA GLY A 91 -12.91 4.13 16.38
C GLY A 91 -11.79 3.15 16.01
N GLU A 92 -12.13 1.91 15.58
CA GLU A 92 -11.14 0.94 15.12
C GLU A 92 -10.51 1.35 13.80
N ILE A 93 -11.35 1.77 12.84
CA ILE A 93 -10.88 2.26 11.54
C ILE A 93 -9.97 3.47 11.75
N ALA A 94 -10.40 4.45 12.55
CA ALA A 94 -9.62 5.66 12.83
C ALA A 94 -8.26 5.34 13.47
N ALA A 95 -8.24 4.43 14.44
CA ALA A 95 -7.00 4.01 15.11
C ALA A 95 -6.05 3.32 14.12
N ARG A 96 -6.56 2.43 13.24
CA ARG A 96 -5.74 1.72 12.26
C ARG A 96 -5.25 2.63 11.14
N VAL A 97 -6.12 3.51 10.61
CA VAL A 97 -5.73 4.52 9.62
C VAL A 97 -4.59 5.38 10.16
N ARG A 98 -4.70 5.89 11.38
CA ARG A 98 -3.64 6.70 12.01
C ARG A 98 -2.33 5.92 12.15
N ALA A 99 -2.41 4.68 12.64
CA ALA A 99 -1.23 3.85 12.84
C ALA A 99 -0.54 3.44 11.53
N LEU A 100 -1.29 3.18 10.46
CA LEU A 100 -0.73 2.74 9.19
C LEU A 100 -0.25 3.90 8.31
N ALA A 101 -0.98 5.02 8.30
CA ALA A 101 -0.67 6.16 7.43
C ALA A 101 0.75 6.71 7.63
N ASP A 102 1.28 6.66 8.85
CA ASP A 102 2.63 7.15 9.15
C ASP A 102 3.73 6.12 8.84
N THR A 103 3.37 4.88 8.44
CA THR A 103 4.33 3.78 8.21
C THR A 103 4.51 3.42 6.75
N VAL A 104 3.68 3.95 5.85
CA VAL A 104 3.72 3.66 4.40
C VAL A 104 3.50 4.93 3.58
N ASP A 105 3.93 4.90 2.31
CA ASP A 105 3.72 6.01 1.38
C ASP A 105 2.27 6.06 0.89
N HIS A 106 1.60 4.92 0.78
CA HIS A 106 0.22 4.81 0.30
C HIS A 106 -0.58 3.85 1.19
N LEU A 107 -1.67 4.35 1.79
CA LEU A 107 -2.65 3.53 2.49
C LEU A 107 -3.94 3.45 1.65
N PHE A 108 -4.30 2.26 1.23
CA PHE A 108 -5.55 2.02 0.51
C PHE A 108 -6.60 1.45 1.48
N THR A 109 -7.79 2.04 1.51
CA THR A 109 -8.94 1.42 2.17
C THR A 109 -9.84 0.74 1.15
N SER A 110 -10.59 -0.27 1.56
CA SER A 110 -11.58 -0.97 0.73
C SER A 110 -12.83 -1.23 1.56
N GLY A 111 -13.95 -0.61 1.20
CA GLY A 111 -15.24 -0.79 1.86
C GLY A 111 -15.72 0.41 2.67
N GLY A 112 -16.97 0.36 3.12
CA GLY A 112 -17.59 1.32 4.03
C GLY A 112 -17.77 2.75 3.50
N VAL A 113 -18.03 2.94 2.18
CA VAL A 113 -18.19 4.27 1.55
C VAL A 113 -19.50 4.46 0.79
N GLY A 114 -20.47 3.62 1.02
CA GLY A 114 -21.82 3.72 0.43
C GLY A 114 -22.78 4.62 1.23
N PRO A 115 -24.07 4.51 0.95
CA PRO A 115 -25.09 5.33 1.61
C PRO A 115 -25.73 4.68 2.84
N THR A 116 -25.27 3.48 3.25
CA THR A 116 -25.90 2.72 4.33
C THR A 116 -25.34 3.12 5.71
N HIS A 117 -25.96 2.63 6.77
CA HIS A 117 -25.62 3.07 8.13
C HIS A 117 -24.26 2.56 8.62
N ASP A 118 -23.78 1.48 8.01
CA ASP A 118 -22.49 0.82 8.25
C ASP A 118 -21.35 1.38 7.38
N ASP A 119 -21.67 2.27 6.42
CA ASP A 119 -20.67 2.97 5.61
C ASP A 119 -20.05 4.14 6.40
N VAL A 120 -19.02 3.84 7.20
CA VAL A 120 -18.43 4.77 8.16
C VAL A 120 -16.95 5.10 7.88
N THR A 121 -16.41 4.62 6.77
CA THR A 121 -14.97 4.76 6.46
C THR A 121 -14.54 6.22 6.33
N LEU A 122 -15.33 7.08 5.64
CA LEU A 122 -14.98 8.49 5.48
C LEU A 122 -15.03 9.26 6.81
N GLU A 123 -16.02 8.97 7.66
CA GLU A 123 -16.11 9.50 9.02
C GLU A 123 -14.88 9.12 9.85
N ALA A 124 -14.52 7.83 9.83
CA ALA A 124 -13.37 7.32 10.55
C ALA A 124 -12.03 7.89 10.07
N VAL A 125 -11.86 8.08 8.75
CA VAL A 125 -10.68 8.76 8.20
C VAL A 125 -10.63 10.22 8.65
N GLY A 126 -11.76 10.91 8.70
CA GLY A 126 -11.86 12.25 9.28
C GLY A 126 -11.43 12.27 10.75
N GLU A 127 -11.96 11.35 11.56
CA GLU A 127 -11.59 11.21 12.98
C GLU A 127 -10.09 10.90 13.16
N ALA A 128 -9.53 10.03 12.31
CA ALA A 128 -8.10 9.68 12.36
C ALA A 128 -7.18 10.92 12.32
N PHE A 129 -7.58 11.94 11.58
CA PHE A 129 -6.76 13.14 11.35
C PHE A 129 -7.35 14.43 11.98
N GLY A 130 -8.42 14.32 12.76
CA GLY A 130 -9.08 15.46 13.38
C GLY A 130 -9.75 16.41 12.36
N MET A 131 -10.18 15.87 11.22
CA MET A 131 -10.81 16.62 10.14
C MET A 131 -12.35 16.51 10.25
N PRO A 132 -13.08 17.60 10.35
CA PRO A 132 -14.55 17.56 10.36
C PRO A 132 -15.09 17.06 9.02
N ILE A 133 -16.23 16.38 9.07
CA ILE A 133 -16.94 15.93 7.87
C ILE A 133 -17.85 17.05 7.37
N ALA A 134 -17.84 17.30 6.06
CA ALA A 134 -18.74 18.24 5.43
C ALA A 134 -19.14 17.77 4.03
N ARG A 135 -20.32 18.25 3.57
CA ARG A 135 -20.83 18.02 2.23
C ARG A 135 -19.90 18.67 1.19
N ASN A 136 -19.38 17.85 0.28
CA ASN A 136 -18.58 18.31 -0.85
C ASN A 136 -19.50 18.63 -2.03
N ALA A 137 -19.46 19.87 -2.53
CA ALA A 137 -20.35 20.34 -3.59
C ALA A 137 -20.15 19.63 -4.93
N GLU A 138 -18.91 19.23 -5.25
CA GLU A 138 -18.61 18.50 -6.49
C GLU A 138 -19.22 17.09 -6.45
N LEU A 139 -19.00 16.35 -5.36
CA LEU A 139 -19.57 15.03 -5.18
C LEU A 139 -21.10 15.06 -5.13
N GLU A 140 -21.69 16.06 -4.46
CA GLU A 140 -23.13 16.26 -4.47
C GLU A 140 -23.65 16.50 -5.89
N GLY A 141 -22.96 17.33 -6.68
CA GLY A 141 -23.29 17.57 -8.07
C GLY A 141 -23.25 16.31 -8.92
N LEU A 142 -22.23 15.46 -8.72
CA LEU A 142 -22.12 14.16 -9.39
C LEU A 142 -23.26 13.20 -9.01
N LEU A 143 -23.66 13.17 -7.72
CA LEU A 143 -24.81 12.36 -7.27
C LEU A 143 -26.11 12.86 -7.90
N ARG A 144 -26.35 14.18 -7.88
CA ARG A 144 -27.56 14.77 -8.49
C ARG A 144 -27.64 14.47 -9.98
N ASN A 145 -26.54 14.58 -10.69
CA ASN A 145 -26.47 14.29 -12.12
C ASN A 145 -26.64 12.79 -12.43
N GLY A 146 -26.01 11.92 -11.65
CA GLY A 146 -26.01 10.47 -11.89
C GLY A 146 -27.33 9.79 -11.50
N TYR A 147 -27.89 10.17 -10.38
CA TYR A 147 -29.14 9.59 -9.86
C TYR A 147 -30.39 10.32 -10.40
N GLY A 148 -30.30 11.61 -10.71
CA GLY A 148 -31.42 12.43 -11.15
C GLY A 148 -32.61 12.35 -10.18
N PRO A 149 -33.85 12.12 -10.70
CA PRO A 149 -35.05 12.01 -9.85
C PRO A 149 -35.05 10.84 -8.85
N ARG A 150 -34.12 9.88 -8.99
CA ARG A 150 -34.00 8.72 -8.09
C ARG A 150 -33.15 9.01 -6.85
N LEU A 151 -32.48 10.17 -6.81
CA LEU A 151 -31.63 10.56 -5.67
C LEU A 151 -32.48 10.68 -4.40
N GLN A 152 -32.01 10.01 -3.35
CA GLN A 152 -32.61 10.12 -2.03
C GLN A 152 -31.66 10.88 -1.09
N GLU A 153 -32.21 11.47 -0.02
CA GLU A 153 -31.40 12.23 0.95
C GLU A 153 -30.25 11.38 1.56
N ARG A 154 -30.51 10.10 1.80
CA ARG A 154 -29.48 9.17 2.31
C ARG A 154 -28.31 9.00 1.35
N ASP A 155 -28.53 9.09 0.04
CA ASP A 155 -27.48 8.92 -0.97
C ASP A 155 -26.47 10.08 -0.91
N LEU A 156 -26.91 11.23 -0.46
CA LEU A 156 -26.06 12.41 -0.30
C LEU A 156 -24.94 12.20 0.74
N ARG A 157 -25.08 11.26 1.68
CA ARG A 157 -24.00 10.90 2.63
C ARG A 157 -22.70 10.51 1.92
N MET A 158 -22.79 9.94 0.73
CA MET A 158 -21.59 9.61 -0.07
C MET A 158 -20.80 10.85 -0.51
N ALA A 159 -21.39 12.06 -0.41
CA ALA A 159 -20.71 13.33 -0.65
C ALA A 159 -20.18 13.98 0.64
N ASP A 160 -20.42 13.40 1.81
CA ASP A 160 -19.92 13.88 3.09
C ASP A 160 -18.52 13.33 3.32
N ILE A 161 -17.50 14.18 3.18
CA ILE A 161 -16.09 13.80 3.23
C ILE A 161 -15.31 14.67 4.20
N PRO A 162 -14.13 14.24 4.67
CA PRO A 162 -13.24 15.05 5.49
C PRO A 162 -12.91 16.40 4.81
N VAL A 163 -13.04 17.48 5.54
CA VAL A 163 -12.69 18.82 5.04
C VAL A 163 -11.21 18.90 4.69
N GLY A 164 -10.91 19.32 3.46
CA GLY A 164 -9.54 19.33 2.94
C GLY A 164 -9.12 18.02 2.25
N ALA A 165 -10.01 17.04 2.15
CA ALA A 165 -9.78 15.89 1.28
C ALA A 165 -9.60 16.33 -0.18
N ARG A 166 -8.71 15.65 -0.91
CA ARG A 166 -8.52 15.84 -2.35
C ARG A 166 -9.42 14.88 -3.12
N LEU A 167 -9.84 15.29 -4.29
CA LEU A 167 -10.58 14.46 -5.24
C LEU A 167 -9.66 14.15 -6.42
N GLU A 168 -9.26 12.87 -6.56
CA GLU A 168 -8.40 12.44 -7.65
C GLU A 168 -9.24 11.85 -8.78
N HIS A 169 -9.13 12.48 -9.94
CA HIS A 169 -9.76 12.07 -11.18
C HIS A 169 -8.74 11.35 -12.07
N GLY A 170 -9.18 10.30 -12.74
CA GLY A 170 -8.36 9.65 -13.77
C GLY A 170 -8.12 10.56 -14.99
N PRO A 171 -7.04 10.30 -15.75
CA PRO A 171 -6.78 11.04 -16.99
C PRO A 171 -7.97 10.95 -17.94
N GLY A 172 -8.44 12.10 -18.43
CA GLY A 172 -9.57 12.21 -19.35
C GLY A 172 -10.97 12.13 -18.72
N ALA A 173 -11.07 12.05 -17.41
CA ALA A 173 -12.34 11.89 -16.68
C ALA A 173 -12.87 13.19 -16.08
N LEU A 174 -12.56 14.34 -16.63
CA LEU A 174 -13.07 15.63 -16.15
C LEU A 174 -14.61 15.62 -16.12
N GLY A 175 -15.16 15.50 -14.91
CA GLY A 175 -16.58 15.73 -14.61
C GLY A 175 -17.57 14.58 -14.85
N ALA A 176 -17.14 13.43 -15.38
CA ALA A 176 -18.07 12.34 -15.74
C ALA A 176 -17.99 11.11 -14.83
N THR A 177 -16.91 10.92 -14.07
CA THR A 177 -16.72 9.76 -13.20
C THR A 177 -16.52 10.17 -11.74
N TRP A 178 -17.06 9.37 -10.83
CA TRP A 178 -16.88 9.57 -9.41
C TRP A 178 -15.40 9.47 -9.02
N PRO A 179 -14.78 10.53 -8.47
CA PRO A 179 -13.35 10.55 -8.15
C PRO A 179 -12.98 9.64 -6.97
N VAL A 180 -11.70 9.44 -6.76
CA VAL A 180 -11.17 8.83 -5.54
C VAL A 180 -10.97 9.91 -4.49
N VAL A 181 -11.55 9.73 -3.30
CA VAL A 181 -11.31 10.61 -2.16
C VAL A 181 -9.97 10.27 -1.54
N VAL A 182 -9.11 11.30 -1.36
CA VAL A 182 -7.77 11.12 -0.78
C VAL A 182 -7.59 12.07 0.39
N VAL A 183 -7.22 11.52 1.53
CA VAL A 183 -6.91 12.27 2.75
C VAL A 183 -5.47 11.98 3.15
N ARG A 184 -4.60 12.98 3.07
CA ARG A 184 -3.14 12.79 3.20
C ARG A 184 -2.66 11.73 2.17
N ASN A 185 -2.15 10.59 2.65
CA ASN A 185 -1.74 9.43 1.84
C ASN A 185 -2.76 8.28 1.85
N VAL A 186 -3.97 8.51 2.39
CA VAL A 186 -5.05 7.52 2.45
C VAL A 186 -5.95 7.63 1.22
N TRP A 187 -6.01 6.58 0.43
CA TRP A 187 -6.80 6.44 -0.80
C TRP A 187 -8.08 5.66 -0.47
N VAL A 188 -9.21 6.34 -0.46
CA VAL A 188 -10.47 5.74 -0.02
C VAL A 188 -11.21 5.11 -1.20
N LEU A 189 -11.29 3.77 -1.21
CA LEU A 189 -11.87 2.98 -2.29
C LEU A 189 -13.09 2.18 -1.80
N PRO A 190 -14.07 1.91 -2.68
CA PRO A 190 -15.30 1.20 -2.32
C PRO A 190 -15.10 -0.31 -2.14
N GLY A 191 -16.05 -0.97 -1.47
CA GLY A 191 -16.05 -2.43 -1.31
C GLY A 191 -16.45 -3.20 -2.56
N VAL A 192 -17.31 -2.64 -3.44
CA VAL A 192 -17.81 -3.33 -4.65
C VAL A 192 -16.67 -3.55 -5.66
N PRO A 193 -16.29 -4.80 -6.00
CA PRO A 193 -15.08 -5.10 -6.77
C PRO A 193 -14.98 -4.42 -8.13
N SER A 194 -16.07 -4.35 -8.88
CA SER A 194 -16.09 -3.71 -10.20
C SER A 194 -15.88 -2.19 -10.11
N ILE A 195 -16.40 -1.55 -9.05
CA ILE A 195 -16.23 -0.11 -8.82
C ILE A 195 -14.83 0.15 -8.28
N PHE A 196 -14.34 -0.69 -7.36
CA PHE A 196 -12.98 -0.62 -6.82
C PHE A 196 -11.94 -0.63 -7.93
N ARG A 197 -11.97 -1.67 -8.80
CA ARG A 197 -11.04 -1.81 -9.93
C ARG A 197 -11.06 -0.59 -10.84
N ARG A 198 -12.25 -0.15 -11.27
CA ARG A 198 -12.39 1.02 -12.14
C ARG A 198 -11.83 2.31 -11.51
N LYS A 199 -12.04 2.50 -10.20
CA LYS A 199 -11.49 3.66 -9.48
C LYS A 199 -9.98 3.57 -9.35
N PHE A 200 -9.45 2.40 -8.99
CA PHE A 200 -8.01 2.21 -8.88
C PHE A 200 -7.33 2.40 -10.25
N GLU A 201 -7.87 1.82 -11.32
CA GLU A 201 -7.35 1.99 -12.68
C GLU A 201 -7.28 3.45 -13.13
N ALA A 202 -8.26 4.27 -12.70
CA ALA A 202 -8.26 5.70 -13.02
C ALA A 202 -7.07 6.45 -12.40
N VAL A 203 -6.54 6.01 -11.28
CA VAL A 203 -5.45 6.68 -10.54
C VAL A 203 -4.14 5.87 -10.53
N ARG A 204 -4.12 4.66 -11.08
CA ARG A 204 -3.00 3.71 -10.96
C ARG A 204 -1.64 4.27 -11.37
N GLU A 205 -1.59 5.11 -12.39
CA GLU A 205 -0.33 5.67 -12.90
C GLU A 205 0.33 6.66 -11.92
N LEU A 206 -0.42 7.14 -10.92
CA LEU A 206 0.13 7.96 -9.83
C LEU A 206 1.06 7.17 -8.90
N PHE A 207 0.96 5.85 -8.91
CA PHE A 207 1.76 4.95 -8.06
C PHE A 207 2.95 4.33 -8.79
N ARG A 208 3.15 4.64 -10.07
CA ARG A 208 4.21 4.02 -10.87
C ARG A 208 5.61 4.37 -10.32
N ALA A 209 6.34 3.34 -10.02
CA ALA A 209 7.72 3.34 -9.55
C ALA A 209 8.61 2.49 -10.47
N PRO A 210 9.92 2.46 -10.30
CA PRO A 210 10.78 1.54 -11.02
C PRO A 210 10.30 0.10 -10.89
N PRO A 211 10.33 -0.72 -11.96
CA PRO A 211 9.77 -2.06 -11.95
C PRO A 211 10.53 -2.99 -10.99
N ILE A 212 9.81 -3.98 -10.45
CA ILE A 212 10.42 -5.13 -9.77
C ILE A 212 10.63 -6.21 -10.85
N HIS A 213 11.88 -6.60 -11.03
CA HIS A 213 12.26 -7.70 -11.93
C HIS A 213 12.18 -9.00 -11.16
N GLY A 214 11.63 -10.05 -11.78
CA GLY A 214 11.51 -11.36 -11.16
C GLY A 214 12.02 -12.46 -12.09
N ARG A 215 12.61 -13.51 -11.50
CA ARG A 215 12.95 -14.76 -12.15
C ARG A 215 12.41 -15.90 -11.31
N ALA A 216 12.21 -17.04 -11.95
CA ALA A 216 11.83 -18.25 -11.26
C ALA A 216 12.79 -19.41 -11.59
N LEU A 217 13.11 -20.20 -10.58
CA LEU A 217 13.81 -21.48 -10.71
C LEU A 217 12.93 -22.57 -10.09
N TYR A 218 12.87 -23.70 -10.75
CA TYR A 218 12.08 -24.85 -10.31
C TYR A 218 13.03 -26.00 -9.95
N SER A 219 12.92 -26.52 -8.73
CA SER A 219 13.78 -27.59 -8.20
C SER A 219 13.04 -28.92 -8.10
N ARG A 220 13.72 -30.02 -8.50
CA ARG A 220 13.28 -31.40 -8.24
C ARG A 220 13.57 -31.84 -6.81
N ALA A 221 14.56 -31.23 -6.15
CA ALA A 221 14.85 -31.47 -4.76
C ALA A 221 13.84 -30.78 -3.85
N GLY A 222 13.64 -31.34 -2.67
CA GLY A 222 12.76 -30.80 -1.65
C GLY A 222 13.35 -29.58 -0.95
N GLU A 223 12.51 -28.82 -0.25
CA GLU A 223 12.89 -27.54 0.38
C GLU A 223 14.04 -27.71 1.39
N GLY A 224 14.03 -28.78 2.19
CA GLY A 224 15.12 -29.07 3.14
C GLY A 224 16.45 -29.37 2.49
N GLU A 225 16.45 -29.93 1.26
CA GLU A 225 17.68 -30.26 0.52
C GLU A 225 18.32 -29.01 -0.11
N ILE A 226 17.50 -28.00 -0.44
CA ILE A 226 17.97 -26.78 -1.09
C ILE A 226 18.18 -25.60 -0.12
N ALA A 227 17.81 -25.74 1.15
CA ALA A 227 17.84 -24.67 2.15
C ALA A 227 19.22 -23.99 2.25
N GLY A 228 20.30 -24.77 2.28
CA GLY A 228 21.66 -24.22 2.34
C GLY A 228 22.01 -23.33 1.13
N ALA A 229 21.62 -23.76 -0.08
CA ALA A 229 21.83 -22.97 -1.29
C ALA A 229 21.00 -21.69 -1.32
N LEU A 230 19.77 -21.72 -0.77
CA LEU A 230 18.94 -20.54 -0.59
C LEU A 230 19.58 -19.55 0.39
N ASP A 231 20.04 -20.01 1.55
CA ASP A 231 20.69 -19.17 2.57
C ASP A 231 21.94 -18.50 2.01
N GLU A 232 22.78 -19.22 1.27
CA GLU A 232 23.97 -18.67 0.61
C GLU A 232 23.58 -17.59 -0.42
N THR A 233 22.52 -17.85 -1.21
CA THR A 233 22.05 -16.89 -2.21
C THR A 233 21.53 -15.62 -1.55
N VAL A 234 20.70 -15.75 -0.51
CA VAL A 234 20.20 -14.61 0.28
C VAL A 234 21.36 -13.80 0.85
N ALA A 235 22.32 -14.47 1.52
CA ALA A 235 23.47 -13.79 2.13
C ALA A 235 24.31 -13.02 1.10
N GLN A 236 24.53 -13.60 -0.09
CA GLN A 236 25.37 -13.00 -1.12
C GLN A 236 24.73 -11.82 -1.83
N PHE A 237 23.40 -11.84 -2.02
CA PHE A 237 22.69 -10.84 -2.82
C PHE A 237 21.81 -9.90 -2.01
N ALA A 238 21.73 -10.02 -0.67
CA ALA A 238 20.95 -9.13 0.20
C ALA A 238 21.34 -7.65 0.02
N ALA A 239 22.63 -7.34 -0.05
CA ALA A 239 23.12 -5.98 -0.24
C ALA A 239 22.76 -5.36 -1.60
N ALA A 240 22.44 -6.21 -2.60
CA ALA A 240 21.94 -5.80 -3.91
C ALA A 240 20.40 -5.67 -3.94
N GLY A 241 19.72 -5.84 -2.81
CA GLY A 241 18.27 -5.76 -2.71
C GLY A 241 17.53 -6.89 -3.43
N VAL A 242 18.16 -8.07 -3.53
CA VAL A 242 17.52 -9.26 -4.11
C VAL A 242 16.79 -10.04 -3.00
N GLU A 243 15.53 -10.33 -3.24
CA GLU A 243 14.68 -11.16 -2.39
C GLU A 243 14.53 -12.55 -3.01
N VAL A 244 14.66 -13.60 -2.19
CA VAL A 244 14.51 -15.00 -2.60
C VAL A 244 13.37 -15.62 -1.80
N GLY A 245 12.39 -16.22 -2.51
CA GLY A 245 11.27 -16.93 -1.89
C GLY A 245 11.20 -18.38 -2.37
N SER A 246 10.89 -19.34 -1.49
CA SER A 246 10.66 -20.74 -1.84
C SER A 246 9.21 -21.12 -1.62
N TYR A 247 8.65 -21.89 -2.55
CA TYR A 247 7.25 -22.30 -2.55
C TYR A 247 7.16 -23.80 -2.88
N PRO A 248 6.91 -24.67 -1.88
CA PRO A 248 6.72 -26.09 -2.09
C PRO A 248 5.47 -26.37 -2.91
N HIS A 249 5.57 -27.29 -3.85
CA HIS A 249 4.49 -27.80 -4.69
C HIS A 249 4.40 -29.31 -4.59
N LEU A 250 3.45 -29.79 -3.77
CA LEU A 250 3.32 -31.22 -3.50
C LEU A 250 2.68 -32.00 -4.66
N ASP A 251 1.88 -31.32 -5.49
CA ASP A 251 1.09 -31.92 -6.57
C ASP A 251 1.73 -31.74 -7.97
N ALA A 252 2.88 -31.07 -8.07
CA ALA A 252 3.54 -30.89 -9.36
C ALA A 252 4.33 -32.13 -9.76
N ALA A 253 4.17 -32.59 -11.03
CA ALA A 253 4.82 -33.79 -11.53
C ALA A 253 6.32 -33.59 -11.80
N ASP A 254 6.72 -32.40 -12.21
CA ASP A 254 8.05 -32.13 -12.78
C ASP A 254 9.01 -31.44 -11.80
N TYR A 255 8.51 -30.86 -10.72
CA TYR A 255 9.31 -30.16 -9.72
C TYR A 255 8.64 -30.23 -8.34
N ARG A 256 9.40 -30.00 -7.28
CA ARG A 256 8.92 -29.99 -5.88
C ARG A 256 8.87 -28.61 -5.27
N VAL A 257 9.73 -27.70 -5.71
CA VAL A 257 9.83 -26.34 -5.16
C VAL A 257 9.96 -25.35 -6.31
N LYS A 258 9.10 -24.31 -6.29
CA LYS A 258 9.30 -23.11 -7.10
C LYS A 258 10.04 -22.08 -6.26
N ILE A 259 11.12 -21.53 -6.79
CA ILE A 259 11.90 -20.47 -6.15
C ILE A 259 11.71 -19.21 -6.98
N THR A 260 11.41 -18.07 -6.34
CA THR A 260 11.36 -16.77 -6.98
C THR A 260 12.54 -15.93 -6.52
N ILE A 261 13.09 -15.14 -7.43
CA ILE A 261 14.20 -14.23 -7.19
C ILE A 261 13.76 -12.88 -7.73
N ASP A 262 13.55 -11.92 -6.84
CA ASP A 262 12.99 -10.62 -7.15
C ASP A 262 13.96 -9.49 -6.74
N GLY A 263 13.99 -8.39 -7.52
CA GLY A 263 14.83 -7.24 -7.21
C GLY A 263 14.65 -6.08 -8.20
N ARG A 264 15.24 -4.93 -7.90
CA ARG A 264 15.19 -3.74 -8.76
C ARG A 264 16.24 -3.74 -9.86
N ASP A 265 17.42 -4.29 -9.57
CA ASP A 265 18.48 -4.43 -10.56
C ASP A 265 18.33 -5.77 -11.30
N PRO A 266 17.91 -5.77 -12.58
CA PRO A 266 17.76 -7.00 -13.35
C PRO A 266 19.05 -7.79 -13.46
N ALA A 267 20.21 -7.11 -13.50
CA ALA A 267 21.50 -7.79 -13.58
C ALA A 267 21.85 -8.51 -12.26
N ALA A 268 21.47 -7.94 -11.11
CA ALA A 268 21.61 -8.60 -9.81
C ALA A 268 20.70 -9.83 -9.70
N VAL A 269 19.45 -9.71 -10.16
CA VAL A 269 18.48 -10.82 -10.21
C VAL A 269 19.00 -11.96 -11.09
N ASP A 270 19.50 -11.64 -12.28
CA ASP A 270 20.07 -12.65 -13.20
C ASP A 270 21.33 -13.32 -12.62
N ARG A 271 22.21 -12.58 -11.94
CA ARG A 271 23.36 -13.16 -11.23
C ARG A 271 22.95 -14.05 -10.08
N ALA A 272 21.94 -13.67 -9.31
CA ALA A 272 21.42 -14.48 -8.22
C ALA A 272 20.80 -15.80 -8.73
N LEU A 273 20.03 -15.72 -9.85
CA LEU A 273 19.50 -16.90 -10.52
C LEU A 273 20.62 -17.86 -10.96
N ALA A 274 21.65 -17.34 -11.62
CA ALA A 274 22.77 -18.14 -12.11
C ALA A 274 23.54 -18.79 -10.94
N PHE A 275 23.80 -18.04 -9.88
CA PHE A 275 24.43 -18.54 -8.67
C PHE A 275 23.65 -19.67 -8.03
N LEU A 276 22.34 -19.49 -7.83
CA LEU A 276 21.47 -20.52 -7.26
C LEU A 276 21.39 -21.76 -8.17
N ALA A 277 21.29 -21.58 -9.48
CA ALA A 277 21.26 -22.68 -10.43
C ALA A 277 22.54 -23.52 -10.40
N GLU A 278 23.71 -22.87 -10.27
CA GLU A 278 24.99 -23.55 -10.11
C GLU A 278 25.03 -24.40 -8.83
N ARG A 279 24.55 -23.83 -7.68
CA ARG A 279 24.52 -24.57 -6.40
C ARG A 279 23.57 -25.76 -6.41
N LEU A 280 22.47 -25.68 -7.13
CA LEU A 280 21.49 -26.75 -7.21
C LEU A 280 21.83 -27.82 -8.27
N GLY A 281 22.65 -27.50 -9.28
CA GLY A 281 23.11 -28.45 -10.31
C GLY A 281 21.96 -29.25 -10.93
N ASP A 282 22.04 -30.56 -10.87
CA ASP A 282 21.07 -31.49 -11.45
C ASP A 282 19.65 -31.43 -10.83
N ALA A 283 19.55 -30.79 -9.66
CA ALA A 283 18.23 -30.58 -9.04
C ALA A 283 17.40 -29.51 -9.76
N VAL A 284 17.99 -28.69 -10.64
CA VAL A 284 17.26 -27.70 -11.44
C VAL A 284 16.37 -28.41 -12.48
N ALA A 285 15.06 -28.18 -12.42
CA ALA A 285 14.12 -28.68 -13.42
C ALA A 285 14.02 -27.71 -14.62
N LYS A 286 13.84 -26.41 -14.34
CA LYS A 286 13.78 -25.32 -15.33
C LYS A 286 14.01 -23.95 -14.67
N THR A 287 14.23 -22.94 -15.50
CA THR A 287 14.28 -21.50 -15.11
C THR A 287 13.35 -20.70 -16.02
N GLU A 288 12.80 -19.59 -15.51
CA GLU A 288 11.92 -18.63 -16.23
C GLU A 288 12.30 -17.20 -15.89
#